data_0e9011c832788ea18a52e72e15eb49c5
#
_entry.id   0e9011c832788ea18a52e72e15eb49c5
#
_cell.length_a   1.000
_cell.length_b   1.000
_cell.length_c   1.000
_cell.angle_alpha   90.00
_cell.angle_beta   90.00
_cell.angle_gamma   90.00
#
_symmetry.space_group_name_H-M   'P 1'
#
loop_
_entity.id
_entity.type
_entity.pdbx_description
1 polymer ?
#
loop_
_entity_poly.entity_id
_entity_poly.type
_entity_poly.pdbx_seq_one_letter_code
_entity_poly.pdbx_strand_id
1 'polypeptide(L)'
;MRVVPDTAILVRMNAKASGPARRLLERIAFGPHELILSPFLLEETERVLYYPRMQALYQLSPDEIREHIAGLVSVARIVDPVVREPVVPNDPQDDPVIYTAVDGQAEVLCTLDRDFYEPGVIEFCRKHGISVMSDVELLRSL
;
A
#
# COMPACT_ATOMS: atom_id res chain seq x y z
N MET A 1 -9.56 0.13 -11.44
CA MET A 1 -8.13 0.46 -11.31
C MET A 1 -7.43 -0.59 -10.48
N ARG A 2 -6.21 -0.93 -10.83
CA ARG A 2 -5.35 -1.82 -10.06
C ARG A 2 -4.43 -0.97 -9.19
N VAL A 3 -4.48 -1.14 -7.87
CA VAL A 3 -3.85 -0.24 -6.90
C VAL A 3 -2.96 -1.02 -5.95
N VAL A 4 -1.73 -0.53 -5.74
CA VAL A 4 -0.85 -0.99 -4.67
C VAL A 4 -0.69 0.15 -3.67
N PRO A 5 -1.24 0.05 -2.46
CA PRO A 5 -0.94 0.97 -1.37
C PRO A 5 0.38 0.57 -0.70
N ASP A 6 1.14 1.55 -0.24
CA ASP A 6 2.30 1.23 0.60
C ASP A 6 1.87 0.92 2.05
N THR A 7 2.85 0.56 2.88
CA THR A 7 2.59 0.16 4.27
C THR A 7 1.87 1.24 5.07
N ALA A 8 2.28 2.49 4.95
CA ALA A 8 1.66 3.59 5.73
C ALA A 8 0.20 3.78 5.35
N ILE A 9 -0.14 3.63 4.07
CA ILE A 9 -1.53 3.69 3.62
C ILE A 9 -2.32 2.49 4.14
N LEU A 10 -1.76 1.28 4.06
CA LEU A 10 -2.42 0.06 4.57
C LEU A 10 -2.70 0.13 6.07
N VAL A 11 -1.78 0.68 6.84
CA VAL A 11 -1.99 0.93 8.28
C VAL A 11 -3.21 1.83 8.50
N ARG A 12 -3.34 2.89 7.71
CA ARG A 12 -4.45 3.85 7.82
C ARG A 12 -5.79 3.32 7.31
N MET A 13 -5.80 2.12 6.76
CA MET A 13 -7.03 1.44 6.31
C MET A 13 -7.70 0.63 7.41
N ASN A 14 -7.15 0.58 8.63
CA ASN A 14 -7.70 -0.23 9.72
C ASN A 14 -9.08 0.26 10.18
N ALA A 15 -9.81 -0.61 10.89
CA ALA A 15 -11.21 -0.37 11.24
C ALA A 15 -11.42 0.81 12.20
N LYS A 16 -10.39 1.21 12.96
CA LYS A 16 -10.46 2.35 13.87
C LYS A 16 -9.98 3.65 13.24
N ALA A 17 -9.46 3.59 12.03
CA ALA A 17 -9.05 4.78 11.29
C ALA A 17 -10.26 5.45 10.63
N SER A 18 -10.13 6.75 10.43
CA SER A 18 -11.06 7.54 9.62
C SER A 18 -10.23 8.38 8.66
N GLY A 19 -10.80 8.74 7.53
CA GLY A 19 -10.12 9.57 6.55
C GLY A 19 -9.96 8.92 5.19
N PRO A 20 -9.12 9.51 4.31
CA PRO A 20 -9.06 9.11 2.91
C PRO A 20 -8.67 7.64 2.69
N ALA A 21 -7.67 7.14 3.41
CA ALA A 21 -7.21 5.76 3.22
C ALA A 21 -8.30 4.74 3.58
N ARG A 22 -9.03 4.96 4.66
CA ARG A 22 -10.14 4.08 5.05
C ARG A 22 -11.25 4.09 4.00
N ARG A 23 -11.62 5.28 3.53
CA ARG A 23 -12.62 5.40 2.46
C ARG A 23 -12.15 4.78 1.15
N LEU A 24 -10.87 4.89 0.88
CA LEU A 24 -10.25 4.28 -0.30
C LEU A 24 -10.40 2.75 -0.27
N LEU A 25 -10.14 2.13 0.88
CA LEU A 25 -10.33 0.68 1.02
C LEU A 25 -11.76 0.28 0.73
N GLU A 26 -12.73 1.02 1.27
CA GLU A 26 -14.15 0.73 1.03
C GLU A 26 -14.50 0.86 -0.45
N ARG A 27 -14.01 1.89 -1.12
CA ARG A 27 -14.25 2.10 -2.55
C ARG A 27 -13.65 0.99 -3.40
N ILE A 28 -12.46 0.51 -3.05
CA ILE A 28 -11.79 -0.58 -3.77
C ILE A 28 -12.53 -1.90 -3.51
N ALA A 29 -12.83 -2.20 -2.25
CA ALA A 29 -13.44 -3.48 -1.86
C ALA A 29 -14.84 -3.69 -2.46
N PHE A 30 -15.62 -2.63 -2.60
CA PHE A 30 -17.01 -2.71 -3.08
C PHE A 30 -17.20 -2.15 -4.50
N GLY A 31 -16.12 -1.81 -5.18
CA GLY A 31 -16.15 -1.25 -6.53
C GLY A 31 -15.48 -2.15 -7.55
N PRO A 32 -15.34 -1.68 -8.79
CA PRO A 32 -14.69 -2.43 -9.87
C PRO A 32 -13.15 -2.37 -9.82
N HIS A 33 -12.61 -1.99 -8.68
CA HIS A 33 -11.17 -1.80 -8.49
C HIS A 33 -10.53 -3.03 -7.88
N GLU A 34 -9.22 -3.16 -8.05
CA GLU A 34 -8.45 -4.29 -7.55
C GLU A 34 -7.34 -3.80 -6.63
N LEU A 35 -7.31 -4.35 -5.42
CA LEU A 35 -6.23 -4.16 -4.46
C LEU A 35 -5.16 -5.21 -4.73
N ILE A 36 -3.91 -4.77 -4.89
CA ILE A 36 -2.78 -5.67 -5.13
C ILE A 36 -1.82 -5.53 -3.97
N LEU A 37 -1.49 -6.64 -3.33
CA LEU A 37 -0.57 -6.70 -2.21
C LEU A 37 0.45 -7.81 -2.42
N SER A 38 1.45 -7.83 -1.55
CA SER A 38 2.48 -8.87 -1.51
C SER A 38 2.69 -9.35 -0.08
N PRO A 39 3.30 -10.52 0.12
CA PRO A 39 3.68 -10.96 1.46
C PRO A 39 4.51 -9.93 2.22
N PHE A 40 5.44 -9.26 1.53
CA PHE A 40 6.25 -8.18 2.12
C PHE A 40 5.36 -7.08 2.73
N LEU A 41 4.39 -6.57 1.96
CA LEU A 41 3.51 -5.50 2.44
C LEU A 41 2.63 -5.95 3.61
N LEU A 42 2.13 -7.17 3.57
CA LEU A 42 1.30 -7.72 4.65
C LEU A 42 2.09 -7.88 5.94
N GLU A 43 3.30 -8.43 5.86
CA GLU A 43 4.18 -8.62 7.01
C GLU A 43 4.60 -7.28 7.61
N GLU A 44 4.97 -6.32 6.77
CA GLU A 44 5.38 -5.00 7.23
C GLU A 44 4.21 -4.24 7.87
N THR A 45 3.03 -4.31 7.28
CA THR A 45 1.83 -3.68 7.84
C THR A 45 1.51 -4.25 9.22
N GLU A 46 1.55 -5.56 9.36
CA GLU A 46 1.33 -6.22 10.65
C GLU A 46 2.36 -5.75 11.68
N ARG A 47 3.65 -5.76 11.33
CA ARG A 47 4.73 -5.31 12.22
C ARG A 47 4.55 -3.87 12.67
N VAL A 48 4.25 -2.97 11.74
CA VAL A 48 4.09 -1.53 12.04
C VAL A 48 2.90 -1.28 12.95
N LEU A 49 1.82 -2.04 12.81
CA LEU A 49 0.65 -1.91 13.68
C LEU A 49 0.94 -2.22 15.15
N TYR A 50 2.00 -2.99 15.43
CA TYR A 50 2.45 -3.24 16.80
C TYR A 50 3.38 -2.16 17.36
N TYR A 51 3.85 -1.21 16.55
CA TYR A 51 4.74 -0.15 17.01
C TYR A 51 4.03 0.71 18.08
N PRO A 52 4.76 1.17 19.12
CA PRO A 52 4.17 1.97 20.19
C PRO A 52 3.37 3.18 19.69
N ARG A 53 3.87 3.85 18.66
CA ARG A 53 3.19 5.00 18.06
C ARG A 53 1.83 4.62 17.48
N MET A 54 1.76 3.48 16.78
CA MET A 54 0.51 3.00 16.19
C MET A 54 -0.44 2.49 17.27
N GLN A 55 0.08 1.84 18.31
CA GLN A 55 -0.71 1.41 19.45
C GLN A 55 -1.30 2.60 20.21
N ALA A 56 -0.53 3.68 20.37
CA ALA A 56 -1.02 4.91 20.99
C ALA A 56 -2.14 5.55 20.16
N LEU A 57 -2.05 5.49 18.84
CA LEU A 57 -3.00 6.12 17.94
C LEU A 57 -4.29 5.31 17.77
N TYR A 58 -4.19 4.00 17.58
CA TYR A 58 -5.33 3.16 17.19
C TYR A 58 -5.78 2.18 18.28
N GLN A 59 -4.92 1.84 19.23
CA GLN A 59 -5.23 0.88 20.30
C GLN A 59 -5.81 -0.44 19.79
N LEU A 60 -5.24 -0.97 18.73
CA LEU A 60 -5.66 -2.25 18.17
C LEU A 60 -5.11 -3.40 18.99
N SER A 61 -5.99 -4.34 19.37
CA SER A 61 -5.58 -5.59 19.99
C SER A 61 -4.88 -6.50 18.97
N PRO A 62 -4.12 -7.51 19.43
CA PRO A 62 -3.57 -8.51 18.50
C PRO A 62 -4.63 -9.17 17.61
N ASP A 63 -5.82 -9.45 18.16
CA ASP A 63 -6.92 -9.99 17.35
C ASP A 63 -7.41 -9.02 16.30
N GLU A 64 -7.55 -7.74 16.64
CA GLU A 64 -7.96 -6.71 15.69
C GLU A 64 -6.92 -6.51 14.59
N ILE A 65 -5.63 -6.61 14.91
CA ILE A 65 -4.57 -6.57 13.91
C ILE A 65 -4.67 -7.76 12.96
N ARG A 66 -4.85 -8.97 13.49
CA ARG A 66 -5.03 -10.17 12.65
C ARG A 66 -6.26 -10.06 11.76
N GLU A 67 -7.35 -9.52 12.27
CA GLU A 67 -8.58 -9.30 11.50
C GLU A 67 -8.34 -8.30 10.36
N HIS A 68 -7.56 -7.24 10.61
CA HIS A 68 -7.23 -6.27 9.57
C HIS A 68 -6.42 -6.92 8.45
N ILE A 69 -5.38 -7.67 8.80
CA ILE A 69 -4.56 -8.38 7.80
C ILE A 69 -5.40 -9.40 7.03
N ALA A 70 -6.22 -10.19 7.72
CA ALA A 70 -7.10 -11.17 7.07
C ALA A 70 -8.10 -10.49 6.13
N GLY A 71 -8.64 -9.35 6.54
CA GLY A 71 -9.54 -8.56 5.69
C GLY A 71 -8.87 -8.06 4.42
N LEU A 72 -7.64 -7.57 4.52
CA LEU A 72 -6.86 -7.16 3.36
C LEU A 72 -6.63 -8.34 2.41
N VAL A 73 -6.22 -9.47 2.94
CA VAL A 73 -6.00 -10.69 2.14
C VAL A 73 -7.28 -11.11 1.41
N SER A 74 -8.43 -11.01 2.09
CA SER A 74 -9.70 -11.45 1.52
C SER A 74 -10.16 -10.65 0.30
N VAL A 75 -9.73 -9.39 0.18
CA VAL A 75 -10.14 -8.51 -0.92
C VAL A 75 -9.01 -8.24 -1.92
N ALA A 76 -7.79 -8.68 -1.63
CA ALA A 76 -6.62 -8.39 -2.47
C ALA A 76 -6.28 -9.54 -3.40
N ARG A 77 -5.63 -9.18 -4.52
CA ARG A 77 -4.84 -10.14 -5.28
C ARG A 77 -3.41 -10.11 -4.75
N ILE A 78 -2.89 -11.26 -4.39
CA ILE A 78 -1.54 -11.37 -3.82
C ILE A 78 -0.55 -11.73 -4.92
N VAL A 79 0.51 -10.94 -5.03
CA VAL A 79 1.65 -11.21 -5.91
C VAL A 79 2.91 -11.35 -5.05
N ASP A 80 3.83 -12.20 -5.48
CA ASP A 80 5.12 -12.39 -4.81
C ASP A 80 6.21 -11.85 -5.74
N PRO A 81 6.60 -10.57 -5.58
CA PRO A 81 7.48 -9.92 -6.54
C PRO A 81 8.92 -10.40 -6.42
N VAL A 82 9.64 -10.30 -7.52
CA VAL A 82 11.09 -10.48 -7.55
C VAL A 82 11.73 -9.11 -7.70
N VAL A 83 12.49 -8.70 -6.69
CA VAL A 83 13.27 -7.47 -6.75
C VAL A 83 14.44 -7.69 -7.70
N ARG A 84 14.57 -6.84 -8.70
CA ARG A 84 15.60 -6.95 -9.72
C ARG A 84 16.66 -5.88 -9.51
N GLU A 85 16.51 -4.72 -10.14
CA GLU A 85 17.45 -3.63 -9.97
C GLU A 85 16.97 -2.66 -8.89
N PRO A 86 17.88 -1.94 -8.20
CA PRO A 86 17.49 -0.91 -7.23
C PRO A 86 16.72 0.21 -7.91
N VAL A 87 15.64 0.67 -7.27
CA VAL A 87 14.79 1.74 -7.77
C VAL A 87 14.71 2.91 -6.82
N VAL A 88 14.54 2.65 -5.50
CA VAL A 88 14.40 3.70 -4.50
C VAL A 88 15.77 3.95 -3.84
N PRO A 89 16.50 5.01 -4.23
CA PRO A 89 17.88 5.19 -3.80
C PRO A 89 18.01 5.50 -2.30
N ASN A 90 17.02 6.18 -1.72
CA ASN A 90 17.07 6.60 -0.33
C ASN A 90 16.61 5.51 0.64
N ASP A 91 15.89 4.50 0.14
CA ASP A 91 15.45 3.37 0.95
C ASP A 91 15.27 2.12 0.09
N PRO A 92 16.32 1.28 -0.02
CA PRO A 92 16.23 0.05 -0.79
C PRO A 92 15.17 -0.93 -0.26
N GLN A 93 14.74 -0.81 0.99
CA GLN A 93 13.68 -1.64 1.55
C GLN A 93 12.31 -1.32 0.96
N ASP A 94 12.18 -0.20 0.25
CA ASP A 94 10.98 0.15 -0.49
C ASP A 94 10.92 -0.48 -1.88
N ASP A 95 12.01 -1.06 -2.36
CA ASP A 95 12.04 -1.73 -3.67
C ASP A 95 11.00 -2.86 -3.79
N PRO A 96 10.75 -3.70 -2.77
CA PRO A 96 9.68 -4.69 -2.86
C PRO A 96 8.29 -4.10 -3.12
N VAL A 97 8.02 -2.88 -2.65
CA VAL A 97 6.75 -2.19 -2.92
C VAL A 97 6.65 -1.83 -4.40
N ILE A 98 7.73 -1.28 -4.96
CA ILE A 98 7.82 -0.96 -6.38
C ILE A 98 7.57 -2.21 -7.23
N TYR A 99 8.24 -3.31 -6.93
CA TYR A 99 8.11 -4.54 -7.72
C TYR A 99 6.78 -5.26 -7.48
N THR A 100 6.13 -5.05 -6.34
CA THR A 100 4.73 -5.46 -6.17
C THR A 100 3.85 -4.77 -7.22
N ALA A 101 4.05 -3.48 -7.43
CA ALA A 101 3.30 -2.73 -8.44
C ALA A 101 3.66 -3.17 -9.86
N VAL A 102 4.93 -3.38 -10.15
CA VAL A 102 5.38 -3.83 -11.48
C VAL A 102 4.84 -5.22 -11.80
N ASP A 103 5.10 -6.18 -10.92
CA ASP A 103 4.72 -7.58 -11.16
C ASP A 103 3.21 -7.80 -11.06
N GLY A 104 2.53 -6.96 -10.28
CA GLY A 104 1.07 -6.94 -10.21
C GLY A 104 0.40 -6.19 -11.35
N GLN A 105 1.17 -5.55 -12.22
CA GLN A 105 0.63 -4.71 -13.29
C GLN A 105 -0.31 -3.62 -12.77
N ALA A 106 0.08 -2.99 -11.66
CA ALA A 106 -0.70 -1.92 -11.06
C ALA A 106 -0.71 -0.68 -11.96
N GLU A 107 -1.78 0.07 -11.87
CA GLU A 107 -1.90 1.37 -12.53
C GLU A 107 -1.51 2.51 -11.58
N VAL A 108 -1.66 2.27 -10.26
CA VAL A 108 -1.38 3.28 -9.24
C VAL A 108 -0.60 2.65 -8.09
N LEU A 109 0.44 3.35 -7.67
CA LEU A 109 1.12 3.18 -6.38
C LEU A 109 0.64 4.30 -5.48
N CYS A 110 -0.09 3.96 -4.41
CA CYS A 110 -0.66 4.93 -3.49
C CYS A 110 0.25 5.11 -2.28
N THR A 111 0.83 6.29 -2.12
CA THR A 111 1.82 6.55 -1.06
C THR A 111 1.87 8.04 -0.69
N LEU A 112 2.24 8.32 0.55
CA LEU A 112 2.58 9.65 1.04
C LEU A 112 4.09 9.78 1.31
N ASP A 113 4.87 8.73 1.10
CA ASP A 113 6.30 8.71 1.36
C ASP A 113 7.05 9.46 0.25
N ARG A 114 7.83 10.47 0.66
CA ARG A 114 8.61 11.30 -0.27
C ARG A 114 9.60 10.51 -1.11
N ASP A 115 10.11 9.40 -0.60
CA ASP A 115 11.09 8.60 -1.33
C ASP A 115 10.53 8.04 -2.64
N PHE A 116 9.22 7.80 -2.70
CA PHE A 116 8.55 7.36 -3.93
C PHE A 116 8.30 8.50 -4.92
N TYR A 117 8.43 9.76 -4.49
CA TYR A 117 8.25 10.93 -5.36
C TYR A 117 9.56 11.47 -5.92
N GLU A 118 10.68 10.82 -5.66
CA GLU A 118 11.95 11.15 -6.31
C GLU A 118 11.80 11.03 -7.84
N PRO A 119 12.37 11.97 -8.63
CA PRO A 119 12.17 11.97 -10.08
C PRO A 119 12.53 10.66 -10.77
N GLY A 120 13.59 9.99 -10.31
CA GLY A 120 13.98 8.69 -10.86
C GLY A 120 12.98 7.58 -10.58
N VAL A 121 12.34 7.60 -9.42
CA VAL A 121 11.30 6.64 -9.05
C VAL A 121 10.02 6.88 -9.86
N ILE A 122 9.61 8.14 -9.97
CA ILE A 122 8.45 8.54 -10.77
C ILE A 122 8.65 8.10 -12.23
N GLU A 123 9.84 8.33 -12.79
CA GLU A 123 10.13 7.95 -14.18
C GLU A 123 10.14 6.43 -14.37
N PHE A 124 10.72 5.70 -13.42
CA PHE A 124 10.69 4.23 -13.46
C PHE A 124 9.24 3.72 -13.47
N CYS A 125 8.41 4.24 -12.56
CA CYS A 125 7.01 3.88 -12.48
C CYS A 125 6.26 4.23 -13.75
N ARG A 126 6.50 5.43 -14.29
CA ARG A 126 5.87 5.87 -15.55
C ARG A 126 6.15 4.91 -16.70
N LYS A 127 7.39 4.43 -16.82
CA LYS A 127 7.77 3.46 -17.86
C LYS A 127 7.01 2.14 -17.74
N HIS A 128 6.53 1.82 -16.55
CA HIS A 128 5.75 0.61 -16.28
C HIS A 128 4.23 0.87 -16.23
N GLY A 129 3.81 2.06 -16.63
CA GLY A 129 2.39 2.42 -16.62
C GLY A 129 1.82 2.67 -15.24
N ILE A 130 2.66 3.01 -14.26
CA ILE A 130 2.28 3.22 -12.88
C ILE A 130 2.34 4.70 -12.54
N SER A 131 1.23 5.25 -12.04
CA SER A 131 1.16 6.61 -11.50
C SER A 131 1.35 6.57 -9.98
N VAL A 132 2.17 7.46 -9.44
CA VAL A 132 2.37 7.59 -7.99
C VAL A 132 1.43 8.68 -7.48
N MET A 133 0.55 8.33 -6.55
CA MET A 133 -0.49 9.23 -6.04
C MET A 133 -0.64 9.12 -4.53
N SER A 134 -1.09 10.23 -3.90
CA SER A 134 -1.54 10.19 -2.52
C SER A 134 -2.92 9.52 -2.42
N ASP A 135 -3.32 9.19 -1.20
CA ASP A 135 -4.65 8.63 -0.93
C ASP A 135 -5.77 9.62 -1.32
N VAL A 136 -5.57 10.90 -1.05
CA VAL A 136 -6.54 11.95 -1.43
C VAL A 136 -6.67 12.06 -2.94
N GLU A 137 -5.55 12.10 -3.65
CA GLU A 137 -5.56 12.18 -5.11
C GLU A 137 -6.24 10.96 -5.74
N LEU A 138 -5.91 9.78 -5.25
CA LEU A 138 -6.50 8.55 -5.76
C LEU A 138 -8.00 8.50 -5.48
N LEU A 139 -8.41 8.85 -4.26
CA LEU A 139 -9.84 8.85 -3.89
C LEU A 139 -10.66 9.77 -4.80
N ARG A 140 -10.11 10.92 -5.18
CA ARG A 140 -10.76 11.83 -6.13
C ARG A 140 -10.87 11.26 -7.54
N SER A 141 -10.00 10.33 -7.88
CA SER A 141 -9.94 9.72 -9.23
C SER A 141 -10.87 8.51 -9.40
N LEU A 142 -11.39 8.00 -8.30
CA LEU A 142 -12.26 6.81 -8.33
C LEU A 142 -13.74 7.12 -8.59
#